data_3f29203130f935d856217ea690ae9d4f
#
_entry.id   3f29203130f935d856217ea690ae9d4f
#
_cell.length_a   1.000
_cell.length_b   1.000
_cell.length_c   1.000
_cell.angle_alpha   90.00
_cell.angle_beta   90.00
_cell.angle_gamma   90.00
#
_symmetry.space_group_name_H-M   'P 1'
#
loop_
_entity.id
_entity.type
_entity.pdbx_description
1 polymer ?
#
loop_
_entity_poly.entity_id
_entity_poly.type
_entity_poly.pdbx_seq_one_letter_code
_entity_poly.pdbx_strand_id
1 'polypeptide(L)'
;FDSIPSAIKEIKKGGMVVVLDNEDRENEGDLVMASDAVSSANINFMAKEGRGLICISVSKPRAKKLDLEPMEQKNTSLHETAFTVSVDAVKGTTTGISASDRCKTIKTIVSDKTKPSDLARPGHIFPIVGRNGGVLRRAGHTEASMDLAQLAGFSRSGVICEIIGAVSYTHLTL
;
A
#
# COMPACT_ATOMS: atom_id res chain seq x y z
N PHE A 1 -0.38 4.94 22.29
CA PHE A 1 0.03 4.22 21.08
C PHE A 1 0.57 2.84 21.45
N ASP A 2 0.30 1.84 20.58
CA ASP A 2 0.87 0.51 20.73
C ASP A 2 2.36 0.49 20.41
N SER A 3 3.08 -0.49 20.97
CA SER A 3 4.50 -0.66 20.67
C SER A 3 4.72 -1.27 19.28
N ILE A 4 5.85 -0.97 18.65
CA ILE A 4 6.23 -1.58 17.36
C ILE A 4 6.23 -3.12 17.41
N PRO A 5 6.74 -3.79 18.46
CA PRO A 5 6.61 -5.25 18.57
C PRO A 5 5.16 -5.74 18.58
N SER A 6 4.21 -4.99 19.18
CA SER A 6 2.79 -5.32 19.16
C SER A 6 2.21 -5.23 17.75
N ALA A 7 2.53 -4.14 17.02
CA ALA A 7 2.12 -3.97 15.62
C ALA A 7 2.66 -5.08 14.71
N ILE A 8 3.94 -5.43 14.84
CA ILE A 8 4.55 -6.55 14.10
C ILE A 8 3.84 -7.87 14.39
N LYS A 9 3.51 -8.13 15.66
CA LYS A 9 2.77 -9.35 16.05
C LYS A 9 1.39 -9.41 15.42
N GLU A 10 0.71 -8.27 15.31
CA GLU A 10 -0.62 -8.20 14.70
C GLU A 10 -0.53 -8.42 13.17
N ILE A 11 0.40 -7.75 12.50
CA ILE A 11 0.63 -7.96 11.05
C ILE A 11 1.02 -9.42 10.77
N LYS A 12 1.85 -10.04 11.62
CA LYS A 12 2.24 -11.46 11.47
C LYS A 12 1.06 -12.42 11.49
N LYS A 13 -0.02 -12.09 12.16
CA LYS A 13 -1.28 -12.87 12.14
C LYS A 13 -2.13 -12.60 10.89
N GLY A 14 -1.69 -11.71 10.00
CA GLY A 14 -2.48 -11.24 8.86
C GLY A 14 -3.46 -10.12 9.22
N GLY A 15 -3.28 -9.50 10.41
CA GLY A 15 -4.09 -8.38 10.86
C GLY A 15 -3.69 -7.05 10.23
N MET A 16 -4.44 -6.03 10.57
CA MET A 16 -4.30 -4.65 10.10
C MET A 16 -4.01 -3.73 11.28
N VAL A 17 -3.16 -2.75 11.09
CA VAL A 17 -2.83 -1.72 12.09
C VAL A 17 -3.07 -0.34 11.52
N VAL A 18 -3.26 0.65 12.39
CA VAL A 18 -3.23 2.07 12.03
C VAL A 18 -1.82 2.59 12.27
N VAL A 19 -1.22 3.18 11.25
CA VAL A 19 0.07 3.86 11.35
C VAL A 19 -0.18 5.36 11.24
N LEU A 20 0.30 6.10 12.23
CA LEU A 20 0.26 7.57 12.24
C LEU A 20 1.67 8.10 11.94
N ASP A 21 1.77 9.13 11.16
CA ASP A 21 3.02 9.86 11.00
C ASP A 21 3.09 11.08 11.94
N ASN A 22 4.19 11.84 11.86
CA ASN A 22 4.42 12.98 12.73
C ASN A 22 3.48 14.14 12.35
N GLU A 23 3.03 14.89 13.35
CA GLU A 23 2.22 16.12 13.20
C GLU A 23 2.88 17.17 12.28
N ASP A 24 4.22 17.22 12.29
CA ASP A 24 5.02 18.11 11.45
C ASP A 24 5.16 17.61 9.99
N ARG A 25 4.63 16.42 9.64
CA ARG A 25 4.72 15.85 8.30
C ARG A 25 3.37 15.93 7.59
N GLU A 26 2.59 14.87 7.54
CA GLU A 26 1.25 14.82 6.94
C GLU A 26 0.16 14.91 8.03
N ASN A 27 0.49 14.47 9.26
CA ASN A 27 -0.45 14.32 10.36
C ASN A 27 -1.68 13.49 9.96
N GLU A 28 -1.40 12.38 9.29
CA GLU A 28 -2.39 11.47 8.73
C GLU A 28 -2.25 10.08 9.34
N GLY A 29 -3.30 9.28 9.19
CA GLY A 29 -3.31 7.88 9.59
C GLY A 29 -3.69 6.98 8.44
N ASP A 30 -2.93 5.91 8.26
CA ASP A 30 -3.19 4.88 7.26
C ASP A 30 -3.55 3.55 7.91
N LEU A 31 -4.54 2.86 7.34
CA LEU A 31 -4.71 1.42 7.53
C LEU A 31 -3.59 0.69 6.80
N VAL A 32 -2.85 -0.15 7.52
CA VAL A 32 -1.66 -0.85 7.00
C VAL A 32 -1.74 -2.35 7.29
N MET A 33 -1.46 -3.18 6.30
CA MET A 33 -1.29 -4.62 6.44
C MET A 33 -0.28 -5.19 5.45
N ALA A 34 0.23 -6.40 5.69
CA ALA A 34 1.10 -7.08 4.73
C ALA A 34 0.33 -7.47 3.46
N SER A 35 0.90 -7.21 2.28
CA SER A 35 0.26 -7.49 0.99
C SER A 35 0.02 -8.99 0.75
N ASP A 36 0.90 -9.85 1.28
CA ASP A 36 0.77 -11.31 1.19
C ASP A 36 -0.49 -11.84 1.91
N ALA A 37 -0.86 -11.20 3.02
CA ALA A 37 -1.98 -11.60 3.88
C ALA A 37 -3.33 -11.01 3.45
N VAL A 38 -3.37 -10.12 2.43
CA VAL A 38 -4.58 -9.40 2.04
C VAL A 38 -5.69 -10.34 1.59
N SER A 39 -6.92 -10.02 1.95
CA SER A 39 -8.16 -10.67 1.50
C SER A 39 -9.14 -9.66 0.93
N SER A 40 -10.14 -10.13 0.20
CA SER A 40 -11.22 -9.27 -0.30
C SER A 40 -11.97 -8.56 0.83
N ALA A 41 -12.10 -9.21 2.00
CA ALA A 41 -12.72 -8.61 3.18
C ALA A 41 -11.89 -7.42 3.71
N ASN A 42 -10.55 -7.55 3.72
CA ASN A 42 -9.65 -6.45 4.12
C ASN A 42 -9.75 -5.27 3.16
N ILE A 43 -9.76 -5.52 1.84
CA ILE A 43 -9.94 -4.46 0.84
C ILE A 43 -11.31 -3.77 0.98
N ASN A 44 -12.36 -4.55 1.22
CA ASN A 44 -13.69 -3.97 1.46
C ASN A 44 -13.70 -3.12 2.75
N PHE A 45 -13.04 -3.56 3.80
CA PHE A 45 -12.89 -2.80 5.05
C PHE A 45 -12.15 -1.48 4.80
N MET A 46 -11.00 -1.51 4.11
CA MET A 46 -10.24 -0.30 3.74
C MET A 46 -11.10 0.68 2.93
N ALA A 47 -11.82 0.18 1.91
CA ALA A 47 -12.67 1.02 1.09
C ALA A 47 -13.84 1.66 1.86
N LYS A 48 -14.43 0.92 2.82
CA LYS A 48 -15.60 1.36 3.58
C LYS A 48 -15.22 2.25 4.76
N GLU A 49 -14.21 1.86 5.52
CA GLU A 49 -13.86 2.50 6.78
C GLU A 49 -12.67 3.48 6.62
N GLY A 50 -11.67 3.15 5.79
CA GLY A 50 -10.56 4.06 5.45
C GLY A 50 -11.01 5.17 4.53
N ARG A 51 -11.68 4.83 3.42
CA ARG A 51 -12.21 5.74 2.39
C ARG A 51 -11.14 6.43 1.54
N GLY A 52 -9.86 6.20 1.86
CA GLY A 52 -8.72 6.70 1.11
C GLY A 52 -8.42 5.89 -0.14
N LEU A 53 -7.36 6.25 -0.83
CA LEU A 53 -6.87 5.52 -1.98
C LEU A 53 -6.18 4.22 -1.53
N ILE A 54 -6.63 3.08 -2.10
CA ILE A 54 -5.98 1.79 -1.78
C ILE A 54 -4.73 1.65 -2.63
N CYS A 55 -3.59 1.69 -1.97
CA CYS A 55 -2.26 1.62 -2.56
C CYS A 55 -1.52 0.36 -2.12
N ILE A 56 -0.49 -0.01 -2.89
CA ILE A 56 0.47 -1.05 -2.53
C ILE A 56 1.88 -0.50 -2.55
N SER A 57 2.60 -0.62 -1.45
CA SER A 57 4.01 -0.28 -1.41
C SER A 57 4.84 -1.40 -2.03
N VAL A 58 5.78 -1.05 -2.89
CA VAL A 58 6.67 -1.99 -3.58
C VAL A 58 8.12 -1.52 -3.53
N SER A 59 9.05 -2.48 -3.55
CA SER A 59 10.47 -2.16 -3.67
C SER A 59 10.83 -1.73 -5.10
N LYS A 60 11.87 -0.92 -5.25
CA LYS A 60 12.39 -0.49 -6.56
C LYS A 60 12.73 -1.68 -7.49
N PRO A 61 13.39 -2.78 -7.03
CA PRO A 61 13.59 -3.95 -7.86
C PRO A 61 12.27 -4.60 -8.31
N ARG A 62 11.25 -4.62 -7.42
CA ARG A 62 9.95 -5.19 -7.78
C ARG A 62 9.24 -4.34 -8.82
N ALA A 63 9.22 -3.04 -8.66
CA ALA A 63 8.65 -2.12 -9.65
C ALA A 63 9.33 -2.31 -11.03
N LYS A 64 10.66 -2.37 -11.05
CA LYS A 64 11.41 -2.62 -12.29
C LYS A 64 11.08 -3.97 -12.93
N LYS A 65 10.98 -5.05 -12.13
CA LYS A 65 10.65 -6.41 -12.64
C LYS A 65 9.27 -6.44 -13.30
N LEU A 66 8.34 -5.61 -12.84
CA LEU A 66 6.95 -5.57 -13.32
C LEU A 66 6.67 -4.44 -14.32
N ASP A 67 7.70 -3.70 -14.76
CA ASP A 67 7.58 -2.51 -15.63
C ASP A 67 6.53 -1.52 -15.08
N LEU A 68 6.60 -1.24 -13.77
CA LEU A 68 5.79 -0.23 -13.13
C LEU A 68 6.48 1.13 -13.30
N GLU A 69 6.15 1.79 -14.39
CA GLU A 69 6.69 3.11 -14.71
C GLU A 69 6.15 4.19 -13.76
N PRO A 70 6.94 5.22 -13.41
CA PRO A 70 6.46 6.36 -12.66
C PRO A 70 5.21 6.97 -13.32
N MET A 71 4.23 7.35 -12.52
CA MET A 71 3.02 8.02 -13.01
C MET A 71 3.35 9.36 -13.67
N GLU A 72 4.41 10.03 -13.18
CA GLU A 72 4.91 11.29 -13.69
C GLU A 72 6.43 11.29 -13.69
N GLN A 73 7.05 11.70 -14.80
CA GLN A 73 8.52 11.75 -14.92
C GLN A 73 9.12 12.84 -14.02
N LYS A 74 8.44 13.98 -13.90
CA LYS A 74 8.81 15.08 -13.01
C LYS A 74 7.83 15.16 -11.86
N ASN A 75 8.13 14.43 -10.78
CA ASN A 75 7.31 14.50 -9.57
C ASN A 75 7.40 15.88 -8.93
N THR A 76 6.27 16.56 -8.80
CA THR A 76 6.14 17.89 -8.19
C THR A 76 5.28 17.84 -6.91
N SER A 77 4.93 16.65 -6.43
CA SER A 77 4.14 16.51 -5.19
C SER A 77 4.95 16.95 -3.97
N LEU A 78 4.29 17.51 -2.98
CA LEU A 78 4.92 18.09 -1.78
C LEU A 78 5.83 17.08 -1.05
N HIS A 79 5.41 15.81 -0.96
CA HIS A 79 6.14 14.77 -0.26
C HIS A 79 6.87 13.79 -1.21
N GLU A 80 6.93 14.13 -2.50
CA GLU A 80 7.59 13.33 -3.54
C GLU A 80 7.16 11.85 -3.54
N THR A 81 5.90 11.57 -3.22
CA THR A 81 5.36 10.21 -3.20
C THR A 81 5.48 9.58 -4.58
N ALA A 82 6.24 8.49 -4.66
CA ALA A 82 6.65 7.88 -5.91
C ALA A 82 5.58 6.93 -6.46
N PHE A 83 4.42 7.48 -6.84
CA PHE A 83 3.39 6.73 -7.53
C PHE A 83 3.88 6.20 -8.88
N THR A 84 3.48 4.99 -9.19
CA THR A 84 3.57 4.43 -10.54
C THR A 84 2.22 4.50 -11.22
N VAL A 85 2.18 4.18 -12.53
CA VAL A 85 0.90 3.95 -13.20
C VAL A 85 0.09 2.91 -12.44
N SER A 86 -1.21 3.12 -12.32
CA SER A 86 -2.14 2.18 -11.70
C SER A 86 -2.28 0.91 -12.55
N VAL A 87 -2.58 -0.21 -11.90
CA VAL A 87 -2.65 -1.50 -12.58
C VAL A 87 -3.84 -2.34 -12.11
N ASP A 88 -4.23 -3.30 -12.95
CA ASP A 88 -5.13 -4.40 -12.60
C ASP A 88 -4.53 -5.73 -13.06
N ALA A 89 -4.84 -6.83 -12.38
CA ALA A 89 -4.49 -8.15 -12.86
C ALA A 89 -5.29 -8.47 -14.13
N VAL A 90 -4.61 -9.00 -15.17
CA VAL A 90 -5.26 -9.39 -16.44
C VAL A 90 -6.16 -10.60 -16.25
N LYS A 91 -5.78 -11.54 -15.38
CA LYS A 91 -6.50 -12.80 -15.19
C LYS A 91 -7.19 -12.85 -13.83
N GLY A 92 -8.46 -13.27 -13.85
CA GLY A 92 -9.24 -13.51 -12.64
C GLY A 92 -9.81 -12.23 -12.01
N THR A 93 -9.94 -11.19 -12.80
CA THR A 93 -10.62 -9.93 -12.49
C THR A 93 -11.76 -9.69 -13.49
N THR A 94 -12.71 -8.84 -13.12
CA THR A 94 -13.78 -8.34 -14.00
C THR A 94 -13.43 -6.93 -14.47
N THR A 95 -13.99 -5.90 -13.84
CA THR A 95 -13.71 -4.49 -14.17
C THR A 95 -12.51 -3.92 -13.40
N GLY A 96 -11.96 -4.67 -12.43
CA GLY A 96 -10.81 -4.26 -11.63
C GLY A 96 -11.15 -3.56 -10.31
N ILE A 97 -12.31 -2.88 -10.20
CA ILE A 97 -12.65 -2.01 -9.06
C ILE A 97 -13.18 -2.78 -7.83
N SER A 98 -13.75 -3.97 -8.00
CA SER A 98 -14.32 -4.70 -6.86
C SER A 98 -13.26 -5.03 -5.80
N ALA A 99 -13.67 -5.22 -4.55
CA ALA A 99 -12.75 -5.64 -3.49
C ALA A 99 -12.03 -6.96 -3.82
N SER A 100 -12.73 -7.87 -4.51
CA SER A 100 -12.16 -9.12 -5.00
C SER A 100 -11.10 -8.89 -6.09
N ASP A 101 -11.38 -8.04 -7.07
CA ASP A 101 -10.47 -7.74 -8.17
C ASP A 101 -9.21 -7.03 -7.67
N ARG A 102 -9.39 -6.04 -6.79
CA ARG A 102 -8.26 -5.32 -6.17
C ARG A 102 -7.39 -6.24 -5.32
N CYS A 103 -8.01 -7.13 -4.53
CA CYS A 103 -7.29 -8.17 -3.78
C CYS A 103 -6.51 -9.09 -4.73
N LYS A 104 -7.13 -9.51 -5.83
CA LYS A 104 -6.47 -10.33 -6.87
C LYS A 104 -5.27 -9.62 -7.48
N THR A 105 -5.42 -8.33 -7.78
CA THR A 105 -4.34 -7.49 -8.34
C THR A 105 -3.18 -7.37 -7.36
N ILE A 106 -3.43 -7.09 -6.08
CA ILE A 106 -2.40 -7.02 -5.04
C ILE A 106 -1.64 -8.34 -4.94
N LYS A 107 -2.35 -9.48 -4.86
CA LYS A 107 -1.72 -10.81 -4.83
C LYS A 107 -0.90 -11.11 -6.09
N THR A 108 -1.33 -10.63 -7.24
CA THR A 108 -0.57 -10.72 -8.49
C THR A 108 0.70 -9.89 -8.38
N ILE A 109 0.63 -8.64 -7.90
CA ILE A 109 1.81 -7.78 -7.75
C ILE A 109 2.87 -8.40 -6.82
N VAL A 110 2.54 -9.05 -5.73
CA VAL A 110 3.52 -9.62 -4.79
C VAL A 110 4.06 -10.98 -5.21
N SER A 111 3.38 -11.72 -6.05
CA SER A 111 3.80 -13.05 -6.49
C SER A 111 5.08 -13.01 -7.34
N ASP A 112 6.12 -13.75 -6.94
CA ASP A 112 7.40 -13.80 -7.65
C ASP A 112 7.30 -14.32 -9.09
N LYS A 113 6.23 -15.05 -9.40
CA LYS A 113 5.98 -15.63 -10.73
C LYS A 113 5.40 -14.62 -11.73
N THR A 114 4.94 -13.45 -11.25
CA THR A 114 4.27 -12.44 -12.07
C THR A 114 5.22 -11.79 -13.06
N LYS A 115 4.75 -11.65 -14.28
CA LYS A 115 5.40 -10.94 -15.40
C LYS A 115 4.68 -9.62 -15.67
N PRO A 116 5.32 -8.65 -16.35
CA PRO A 116 4.69 -7.40 -16.74
C PRO A 116 3.36 -7.58 -17.50
N SER A 117 3.27 -8.60 -18.36
CA SER A 117 2.08 -8.94 -19.15
C SER A 117 0.89 -9.48 -18.33
N ASP A 118 1.10 -9.80 -17.06
CA ASP A 118 0.01 -10.22 -16.15
C ASP A 118 -0.74 -9.02 -15.54
N LEU A 119 -0.27 -7.79 -15.82
CA LEU A 119 -0.82 -6.55 -15.33
C LEU A 119 -1.30 -5.66 -16.48
N ALA A 120 -2.57 -5.28 -16.48
CA ALA A 120 -3.14 -4.25 -17.33
C ALA A 120 -2.82 -2.85 -16.79
N ARG A 121 -2.71 -1.87 -17.65
CA ARG A 121 -2.44 -0.46 -17.36
C ARG A 121 -3.36 0.43 -18.20
N PRO A 122 -4.05 1.43 -17.62
CA PRO A 122 -4.19 1.70 -16.19
C PRO A 122 -5.11 0.69 -15.49
N GLY A 123 -5.21 0.79 -14.15
CA GLY A 123 -6.07 -0.04 -13.33
C GLY A 123 -6.52 0.66 -12.04
N HIS A 124 -6.90 -0.13 -11.03
CA HIS A 124 -7.52 0.36 -9.79
C HIS A 124 -6.67 0.12 -8.53
N ILE A 125 -5.48 -0.44 -8.67
CA ILE A 125 -4.47 -0.49 -7.61
C ILE A 125 -3.32 0.42 -7.98
N PHE A 126 -2.88 1.22 -7.01
CA PHE A 126 -1.85 2.25 -7.17
C PHE A 126 -0.56 1.81 -6.46
N PRO A 127 0.44 1.31 -7.21
CA PRO A 127 1.72 0.98 -6.61
C PRO A 127 2.51 2.26 -6.28
N ILE A 128 3.16 2.26 -5.11
CA ILE A 128 4.06 3.32 -4.65
C ILE A 128 5.43 2.70 -4.39
N VAL A 129 6.46 3.29 -4.97
CA VAL A 129 7.84 2.79 -4.80
C VAL A 129 8.46 3.38 -3.54
N GLY A 130 8.70 2.52 -2.54
CA GLY A 130 9.36 2.94 -1.31
C GLY A 130 10.85 3.22 -1.49
N ARG A 131 11.38 4.13 -0.67
CA ARG A 131 12.80 4.49 -0.66
C ARG A 131 13.65 3.32 -0.12
N ASN A 132 14.81 3.11 -0.73
CA ASN A 132 15.80 2.20 -0.17
C ASN A 132 16.27 2.71 1.21
N GLY A 133 16.33 1.80 2.20
CA GLY A 133 16.63 2.15 3.59
C GLY A 133 15.39 2.32 4.48
N GLY A 134 14.17 2.23 3.90
CA GLY A 134 12.92 2.20 4.66
C GLY A 134 12.66 3.47 5.46
N VAL A 135 12.03 3.32 6.62
CA VAL A 135 11.66 4.43 7.51
C VAL A 135 12.85 5.25 7.99
N LEU A 136 14.04 4.67 8.05
CA LEU A 136 15.26 5.40 8.39
C LEU A 136 15.70 6.39 7.30
N ARG A 137 15.20 6.21 6.09
CA ARG A 137 15.47 7.12 4.96
C ARG A 137 14.35 8.09 4.68
N ARG A 138 13.10 7.64 4.83
CA ARG A 138 11.88 8.44 4.69
C ARG A 138 10.84 7.93 5.67
N ALA A 139 10.50 8.74 6.66
CA ALA A 139 9.53 8.39 7.71
C ALA A 139 8.09 8.56 7.20
N GLY A 140 7.70 7.78 6.19
CA GLY A 140 6.36 7.81 5.59
C GLY A 140 5.65 6.47 5.66
N HIS A 141 4.32 6.49 5.50
CA HIS A 141 3.46 5.30 5.54
C HIS A 141 3.90 4.22 4.55
N THR A 142 4.36 4.62 3.35
CA THR A 142 4.90 3.71 2.33
C THR A 142 6.05 2.86 2.88
N GLU A 143 7.07 3.51 3.45
CA GLU A 143 8.24 2.82 4.00
C GLU A 143 7.87 2.03 5.25
N ALA A 144 7.02 2.59 6.12
CA ALA A 144 6.56 1.93 7.34
C ALA A 144 5.82 0.62 7.02
N SER A 145 4.93 0.63 6.03
CA SER A 145 4.20 -0.57 5.61
C SER A 145 5.13 -1.68 5.10
N MET A 146 6.17 -1.31 4.34
CA MET A 146 7.16 -2.26 3.83
C MET A 146 8.02 -2.86 4.95
N ASP A 147 8.50 -2.02 5.86
CA ASP A 147 9.37 -2.46 6.94
C ASP A 147 8.60 -3.30 7.97
N LEU A 148 7.36 -2.92 8.33
CA LEU A 148 6.50 -3.71 9.21
C LEU A 148 6.16 -5.08 8.61
N ALA A 149 5.83 -5.15 7.31
CA ALA A 149 5.58 -6.41 6.62
C ALA A 149 6.81 -7.32 6.64
N GLN A 150 8.00 -6.77 6.35
CA GLN A 150 9.26 -7.50 6.37
C GLN A 150 9.61 -8.00 7.76
N LEU A 151 9.47 -7.17 8.80
CA LEU A 151 9.70 -7.54 10.19
C LEU A 151 8.70 -8.60 10.69
N ALA A 152 7.50 -8.63 10.13
CA ALA A 152 6.50 -9.68 10.40
C ALA A 152 6.77 -11.00 9.66
N GLY A 153 7.77 -11.06 8.76
CA GLY A 153 8.18 -12.26 8.02
C GLY A 153 7.49 -12.41 6.65
N PHE A 154 6.84 -11.37 6.14
CA PHE A 154 6.23 -11.32 4.81
C PHE A 154 7.18 -10.70 3.76
N SER A 155 6.75 -10.67 2.51
CA SER A 155 7.40 -9.89 1.46
C SER A 155 7.49 -8.41 1.89
N ARG A 156 8.52 -7.71 1.43
CA ARG A 156 8.69 -6.29 1.71
C ARG A 156 7.70 -5.44 0.90
N SER A 157 6.41 -5.56 1.24
CA SER A 157 5.28 -4.91 0.57
C SER A 157 4.08 -4.84 1.51
N GLY A 158 3.46 -3.68 1.61
CA GLY A 158 2.25 -3.45 2.39
C GLY A 158 1.12 -2.89 1.55
N VAL A 159 -0.11 -3.18 1.93
CA VAL A 159 -1.30 -2.47 1.46
C VAL A 159 -1.57 -1.34 2.43
N ILE A 160 -1.78 -0.15 1.91
CA ILE A 160 -2.05 1.07 2.67
C ILE A 160 -3.30 1.76 2.15
N CYS A 161 -4.02 2.41 3.06
CA CYS A 161 -5.20 3.20 2.72
C CYS A 161 -5.35 4.31 3.75
N GLU A 162 -5.35 5.56 3.29
CA GLU A 162 -5.54 6.73 4.16
C GLU A 162 -6.91 6.64 4.86
N ILE A 163 -6.96 7.11 6.12
CA ILE A 163 -8.20 7.21 6.89
C ILE A 163 -8.75 8.62 6.73
N ILE A 164 -9.84 8.75 5.98
CA ILE A 164 -10.49 10.02 5.68
C ILE A 164 -11.74 10.19 6.55
N GLY A 165 -11.84 11.30 7.27
CA GLY A 165 -13.03 11.66 8.06
C GLY A 165 -14.26 11.96 7.18
N ALA A 166 -15.45 11.98 7.78
CA ALA A 166 -16.74 12.15 7.07
C ALA A 166 -16.88 13.52 6.35
N VAL A 167 -16.01 14.48 6.61
CA VAL A 167 -16.03 15.85 6.09
C VAL A 167 -14.69 16.25 5.44
N SER A 168 -14.09 15.40 4.66
CA SER A 168 -12.87 15.72 3.86
C SER A 168 -11.65 16.22 4.66
N TYR A 169 -11.55 15.90 5.96
CA TYR A 169 -10.38 16.21 6.76
C TYR A 169 -9.63 14.92 7.07
N THR A 170 -8.37 14.89 6.67
CA THR A 170 -7.43 13.82 6.98
C THR A 170 -6.91 13.87 8.42
N HIS A 171 -7.31 14.89 9.19
CA HIS A 171 -6.93 15.01 10.59
C HIS A 171 -7.70 14.03 11.45
N LEU A 172 -6.98 13.08 12.05
CA LEU A 172 -7.50 12.32 13.18
C LEU A 172 -7.71 13.29 14.35
N THR A 173 -8.93 13.74 14.53
CA THR A 173 -9.32 14.38 15.78
C THR A 173 -9.40 13.27 16.83
N LEU A 174 -8.41 13.22 17.71
CA LEU A 174 -8.43 12.38 18.90
C LEU A 174 -9.50 12.82 19.88
#